data_c6a30c65a43f6ebe0e23ff6c843e0fe9
#
_entry.id   c6a30c65a43f6ebe0e23ff6c843e0fe9
#
_cell.length_a   1.000
_cell.length_b   1.000
_cell.length_c   1.000
_cell.angle_alpha   90.00
_cell.angle_beta   90.00
_cell.angle_gamma   90.00
#
_symmetry.space_group_name_H-M   'P 1'
#
loop_
_entity.id
_entity.type
_entity.pdbx_description
1 polymer ?
#
loop_
_entity_poly.entity_id
_entity_poly.type
_entity_poly.pdbx_seq_one_letter_code
_entity_poly.pdbx_strand_id
1 'polypeptide(L)'
;MNYRIGSFNLHRFGDDPNKDLDKIAEIILGEDLDVVAFQEVFGRGVGTRRLLEEYVRHRFYKWDIRCSKETGDSGGDSEGYAYKWNTRKFKLPESGQAGDLRFEPKVIDDMPGSCGVFFRPPYYIRLLPCHGGFFELRLINIHIFHGDSKDKISAIERRQFEYKMLVQKIYPQINQEPYGNFRSAYTIAMGDYNLSIFRPYIQNRSKAFLSEVYNYSEGRESYQVITMQEQLTTLCKPDKTGDQEQEPSPASNYANNYDHFTYSPETSPFTGVSCHAIDVVSKYCGGDFEYYPKNISDHIPVVIEIEI
;
A
#
# COMPACT_ATOMS: atom_id res chain seq x y z
N MET A 1 4.59 3.29 21.88
CA MET A 1 3.20 2.94 21.51
C MET A 1 3.24 2.11 20.25
N ASN A 2 2.42 1.03 20.20
CA ASN A 2 2.43 0.14 19.04
C ASN A 2 1.26 0.45 18.11
N TYR A 3 1.58 0.51 16.81
CA TYR A 3 0.60 0.72 15.76
C TYR A 3 0.75 -0.35 14.68
N ARG A 4 -0.39 -0.80 14.14
CA ARG A 4 -0.47 -1.80 13.08
C ARG A 4 -1.02 -1.13 11.82
N ILE A 5 -0.18 -1.03 10.79
CA ILE A 5 -0.53 -0.38 9.52
C ILE A 5 -0.54 -1.43 8.43
N GLY A 6 -1.70 -1.62 7.80
CA GLY A 6 -1.90 -2.61 6.74
C GLY A 6 -1.83 -1.99 5.35
N SER A 7 -1.43 -2.80 4.38
CA SER A 7 -1.65 -2.55 2.95
C SER A 7 -2.38 -3.73 2.34
N PHE A 8 -3.41 -3.47 1.53
CA PHE A 8 -4.25 -4.50 0.97
C PHE A 8 -4.75 -4.12 -0.43
N ASN A 9 -4.19 -4.73 -1.46
CA ASN A 9 -4.77 -4.69 -2.79
C ASN A 9 -6.04 -5.54 -2.79
N LEU A 10 -7.21 -4.94 -3.00
CA LEU A 10 -8.52 -5.61 -2.94
C LEU A 10 -9.03 -6.06 -4.30
N HIS A 11 -8.20 -6.04 -5.32
CA HIS A 11 -8.51 -6.47 -6.68
C HIS A 11 -9.91 -6.03 -7.14
N ARG A 12 -10.00 -4.94 -7.93
CA ARG A 12 -11.26 -4.39 -8.48
C ARG A 12 -12.30 -4.02 -7.42
N PHE A 13 -11.87 -3.40 -6.34
CA PHE A 13 -12.71 -3.07 -5.20
C PHE A 13 -13.72 -1.95 -5.52
N GLY A 14 -14.98 -2.30 -5.61
CA GLY A 14 -16.08 -1.41 -5.95
C GLY A 14 -16.63 -1.59 -7.37
N ASP A 15 -15.90 -2.24 -8.27
CA ASP A 15 -16.35 -2.62 -9.60
C ASP A 15 -16.89 -4.06 -9.63
N ASP A 16 -16.36 -4.93 -8.78
CA ASP A 16 -16.82 -6.30 -8.64
C ASP A 16 -17.96 -6.41 -7.60
N PRO A 17 -19.18 -6.78 -8.04
CA PRO A 17 -20.33 -6.93 -7.13
C PRO A 17 -20.23 -8.14 -6.20
N ASN A 18 -19.35 -9.10 -6.48
CA ASN A 18 -19.21 -10.34 -5.71
C ASN A 18 -18.36 -10.19 -4.46
N LYS A 19 -17.77 -9.00 -4.21
CA LYS A 19 -16.93 -8.76 -3.04
C LYS A 19 -17.67 -9.00 -1.73
N ASP A 20 -17.12 -9.90 -0.90
CA ASP A 20 -17.62 -10.17 0.44
C ASP A 20 -17.12 -9.12 1.42
N LEU A 21 -17.92 -8.05 1.57
CA LEU A 21 -17.57 -6.91 2.42
C LEU A 21 -17.55 -7.27 3.91
N ASP A 22 -18.42 -8.18 4.35
CA ASP A 22 -18.44 -8.68 5.72
C ASP A 22 -17.13 -9.38 6.06
N LYS A 23 -16.65 -10.23 5.15
CA LYS A 23 -15.38 -10.94 5.32
C LYS A 23 -14.17 -10.00 5.29
N ILE A 24 -14.17 -9.00 4.38
CA ILE A 24 -13.14 -7.96 4.35
C ILE A 24 -13.12 -7.18 5.67
N ALA A 25 -14.30 -6.80 6.19
CA ALA A 25 -14.41 -6.12 7.47
C ALA A 25 -13.92 -7.00 8.63
N GLU A 26 -14.30 -8.30 8.64
CA GLU A 26 -13.86 -9.28 9.64
C GLU A 26 -12.32 -9.40 9.67
N ILE A 27 -11.69 -9.51 8.51
CA ILE A 27 -10.22 -9.57 8.39
C ILE A 27 -9.58 -8.34 9.01
N ILE A 28 -10.00 -7.14 8.61
CA ILE A 28 -9.39 -5.89 9.05
C ILE A 28 -9.57 -5.66 10.55
N LEU A 29 -10.76 -6.00 11.08
CA LEU A 29 -11.08 -5.88 12.49
C LEU A 29 -10.39 -6.96 13.32
N GLY A 30 -10.37 -8.20 12.83
CA GLY A 30 -9.75 -9.33 13.51
C GLY A 30 -8.23 -9.22 13.59
N GLU A 31 -7.61 -8.52 12.64
CA GLU A 31 -6.17 -8.20 12.67
C GLU A 31 -5.84 -6.92 13.45
N ASP A 32 -6.83 -6.22 14.01
CA ASP A 32 -6.66 -4.96 14.77
C ASP A 32 -5.79 -3.93 14.02
N LEU A 33 -6.02 -3.78 12.71
CA LEU A 33 -5.27 -2.86 11.88
C LEU A 33 -5.72 -1.42 12.13
N ASP A 34 -4.83 -0.58 12.62
CA ASP A 34 -5.11 0.82 12.95
C ASP A 34 -5.30 1.72 11.75
N VAL A 35 -4.53 1.46 10.70
CA VAL A 35 -4.62 2.13 9.39
C VAL A 35 -4.52 1.05 8.32
N VAL A 36 -5.29 1.19 7.24
CA VAL A 36 -5.17 0.32 6.06
C VAL A 36 -5.15 1.18 4.81
N ALA A 37 -4.17 0.93 3.95
CA ALA A 37 -4.10 1.44 2.60
C ALA A 37 -4.68 0.41 1.63
N PHE A 38 -5.64 0.82 0.79
CA PHE A 38 -6.23 -0.02 -0.23
C PHE A 38 -5.77 0.41 -1.62
N GLN A 39 -5.49 -0.55 -2.48
CA GLN A 39 -5.24 -0.38 -3.91
C GLN A 39 -6.40 -0.97 -4.72
N GLU A 40 -6.46 -0.64 -6.00
CA GLU A 40 -7.51 -1.05 -6.95
C GLU A 40 -8.94 -0.66 -6.50
N VAL A 41 -9.10 0.57 -6.04
CA VAL A 41 -10.41 1.12 -5.62
C VAL A 41 -11.10 1.76 -6.82
N PHE A 42 -12.25 1.21 -7.21
CA PHE A 42 -13.03 1.63 -8.37
C PHE A 42 -14.36 2.29 -7.98
N GLY A 43 -15.06 2.81 -8.99
CA GLY A 43 -16.40 3.35 -8.82
C GLY A 43 -16.46 4.56 -7.90
N ARG A 44 -15.41 5.40 -7.87
CA ARG A 44 -15.29 6.56 -6.99
C ARG A 44 -15.50 6.20 -5.51
N GLY A 45 -14.98 5.05 -5.12
CA GLY A 45 -15.05 4.57 -3.74
C GLY A 45 -16.41 4.02 -3.31
N VAL A 46 -17.24 3.51 -4.23
CA VAL A 46 -18.52 2.87 -3.86
C VAL A 46 -18.28 1.69 -2.90
N GLY A 47 -17.30 0.84 -3.19
CA GLY A 47 -16.94 -0.28 -2.32
C GLY A 47 -16.51 0.16 -0.94
N THR A 48 -15.70 1.23 -0.84
CA THR A 48 -15.24 1.76 0.44
C THR A 48 -16.37 2.35 1.28
N ARG A 49 -17.36 3.00 0.68
CA ARG A 49 -18.55 3.49 1.40
C ARG A 49 -19.37 2.34 1.96
N ARG A 50 -19.61 1.30 1.16
CA ARG A 50 -20.31 0.08 1.60
C ARG A 50 -19.54 -0.62 2.72
N LEU A 51 -18.21 -0.70 2.62
CA LEU A 51 -17.36 -1.27 3.67
C LEU A 51 -17.47 -0.45 4.98
N LEU A 52 -17.53 0.88 4.89
CA LEU A 52 -17.75 1.73 6.07
C LEU A 52 -19.11 1.44 6.73
N GLU A 53 -20.15 1.18 5.95
CA GLU A 53 -21.46 0.77 6.48
C GLU A 53 -21.37 -0.55 7.25
N GLU A 54 -20.58 -1.52 6.77
CA GLU A 54 -20.33 -2.77 7.51
C GLU A 54 -19.62 -2.50 8.84
N TYR A 55 -18.61 -1.62 8.87
CA TYR A 55 -17.98 -1.24 10.15
C TYR A 55 -18.94 -0.59 11.14
N VAL A 56 -19.90 0.19 10.68
CA VAL A 56 -20.94 0.78 11.55
C VAL A 56 -21.80 -0.31 12.19
N ARG A 57 -22.11 -1.38 11.47
CA ARG A 57 -22.83 -2.54 12.02
C ARG A 57 -22.09 -3.23 13.16
N HIS A 58 -20.77 -3.30 13.09
CA HIS A 58 -19.92 -3.87 14.15
C HIS A 58 -19.76 -2.97 15.39
N ARG A 59 -20.55 -1.95 15.58
CA ARG A 59 -20.85 -1.02 16.71
C ARG A 59 -19.72 -0.58 17.65
N PHE A 60 -18.55 -1.24 17.63
CA PHE A 60 -17.48 -1.00 18.59
C PHE A 60 -16.33 -0.14 18.04
N TYR A 61 -16.30 0.11 16.74
CA TYR A 61 -15.20 0.78 16.08
C TYR A 61 -15.65 2.10 15.46
N LYS A 62 -14.87 3.14 15.68
CA LYS A 62 -14.98 4.39 14.95
C LYS A 62 -13.91 4.38 13.86
N TRP A 63 -14.37 4.40 12.62
CA TRP A 63 -13.51 4.40 11.46
C TRP A 63 -13.86 5.55 10.54
N ASP A 64 -12.84 6.10 9.88
CA ASP A 64 -13.02 7.01 8.75
C ASP A 64 -12.31 6.46 7.52
N ILE A 65 -12.81 6.82 6.35
CA ILE A 65 -12.27 6.40 5.05
C ILE A 65 -12.16 7.62 4.14
N ARG A 66 -11.03 7.73 3.45
CA ARG A 66 -10.83 8.68 2.36
C ARG A 66 -10.36 7.96 1.11
N CYS A 67 -11.02 8.30 -0.01
CA CYS A 67 -10.70 7.75 -1.33
C CYS A 67 -10.07 8.82 -2.19
N SER A 68 -9.14 8.42 -3.05
CA SER A 68 -8.67 9.28 -4.14
C SER A 68 -9.69 9.37 -5.27
N LYS A 69 -9.49 10.30 -6.19
CA LYS A 69 -9.99 10.16 -7.56
C LYS A 69 -9.30 8.96 -8.22
N GLU A 70 -9.95 8.38 -9.21
CA GLU A 70 -9.32 7.38 -10.07
C GLU A 70 -8.24 8.04 -10.93
N THR A 71 -7.13 7.35 -11.11
CA THR A 71 -5.97 7.78 -11.89
C THR A 71 -5.53 6.64 -12.81
N GLY A 72 -4.78 6.92 -13.86
CA GLY A 72 -4.41 5.99 -14.92
C GLY A 72 -5.04 6.38 -16.26
N ASP A 73 -4.83 5.59 -17.29
CA ASP A 73 -5.38 5.85 -18.62
C ASP A 73 -6.90 5.61 -18.68
N SER A 74 -7.60 6.38 -19.51
CA SER A 74 -9.06 6.33 -19.69
C SER A 74 -9.59 5.04 -20.33
N GLY A 75 -8.75 4.05 -20.55
CA GLY A 75 -9.04 2.80 -21.26
C GLY A 75 -9.44 1.59 -20.41
N GLY A 76 -9.83 1.78 -19.14
CA GLY A 76 -10.21 0.68 -18.25
C GLY A 76 -9.17 0.33 -17.17
N ASP A 77 -7.98 0.92 -17.24
CA ASP A 77 -6.89 0.76 -16.26
C ASP A 77 -6.89 1.88 -15.20
N SER A 78 -7.93 2.73 -15.22
CA SER A 78 -8.11 3.79 -14.22
C SER A 78 -8.61 3.19 -12.92
N GLU A 79 -7.85 3.42 -11.86
CA GLU A 79 -8.19 2.99 -10.50
C GLU A 79 -7.85 4.06 -9.47
N GLY A 80 -8.40 3.93 -8.30
CA GLY A 80 -8.11 4.80 -7.18
C GLY A 80 -7.49 4.05 -6.01
N TYR A 81 -7.28 4.83 -4.96
CA TYR A 81 -6.77 4.39 -3.67
C TYR A 81 -7.77 4.74 -2.57
N ALA A 82 -7.62 4.07 -1.43
CA ALA A 82 -8.28 4.53 -0.22
C ALA A 82 -7.37 4.34 0.99
N TYR A 83 -7.63 5.16 2.03
CA TYR A 83 -7.16 4.92 3.38
C TYR A 83 -8.34 4.80 4.31
N LYS A 84 -8.26 3.83 5.22
CA LYS A 84 -9.16 3.67 6.36
C LYS A 84 -8.31 3.75 7.62
N TRP A 85 -8.82 4.42 8.66
CA TRP A 85 -8.12 4.49 9.95
C TRP A 85 -9.07 4.49 11.14
N ASN A 86 -8.54 4.07 12.29
CA ASN A 86 -9.25 4.10 13.56
C ASN A 86 -9.27 5.54 14.12
N THR A 87 -10.45 6.15 14.18
CA THR A 87 -10.61 7.55 14.64
C THR A 87 -10.40 7.74 16.14
N ARG A 88 -10.26 6.65 16.91
CA ARG A 88 -9.84 6.72 18.32
C ARG A 88 -8.32 6.85 18.46
N LYS A 89 -7.57 6.37 17.46
CA LYS A 89 -6.10 6.41 17.47
C LYS A 89 -5.56 7.56 16.64
N PHE A 90 -6.17 7.85 15.50
CA PHE A 90 -5.70 8.83 14.53
C PHE A 90 -6.79 9.78 14.05
N LYS A 91 -6.38 10.98 13.70
CA LYS A 91 -7.22 12.00 13.04
C LYS A 91 -6.46 12.68 11.92
N LEU A 92 -7.17 13.28 10.97
CA LEU A 92 -6.58 14.19 10.01
C LEU A 92 -6.08 15.46 10.74
N PRO A 93 -5.02 16.12 10.22
CA PRO A 93 -4.67 17.45 10.69
C PRO A 93 -5.85 18.41 10.52
N GLU A 94 -6.10 19.25 11.49
CA GLU A 94 -7.13 20.28 11.41
C GLU A 94 -6.58 21.48 10.63
N SER A 95 -7.26 21.89 9.56
CA SER A 95 -6.95 23.15 8.90
C SER A 95 -7.57 24.30 9.70
N GLY A 96 -6.80 25.35 9.90
CA GLY A 96 -7.32 26.60 10.44
C GLY A 96 -8.27 27.34 9.46
N GLN A 97 -8.34 26.87 8.21
CA GLN A 97 -9.20 27.41 7.16
C GLN A 97 -9.77 26.25 6.32
N ALA A 98 -11.08 26.28 6.08
CA ALA A 98 -11.74 25.32 5.20
C ALA A 98 -11.13 25.37 3.80
N GLY A 99 -10.75 24.20 3.27
CA GLY A 99 -10.17 24.07 1.92
C GLY A 99 -8.65 24.18 1.84
N ASP A 100 -7.92 24.18 2.96
CA ASP A 100 -6.47 24.11 2.92
C ASP A 100 -6.00 22.69 2.52
N LEU A 101 -5.67 22.52 1.24
CA LEU A 101 -5.27 21.24 0.64
C LEU A 101 -4.02 20.60 1.28
N ARG A 102 -3.28 21.33 2.14
CA ARG A 102 -2.16 20.78 2.87
C ARG A 102 -2.57 19.74 3.92
N PHE A 103 -3.84 19.73 4.31
CA PHE A 103 -4.37 18.88 5.37
C PHE A 103 -5.25 17.74 4.85
N GLU A 104 -5.75 17.85 3.64
CA GLU A 104 -6.56 16.79 3.02
C GLU A 104 -5.66 15.74 2.33
N PRO A 105 -6.09 14.47 2.31
CA PRO A 105 -5.43 13.43 1.51
C PRO A 105 -5.44 13.80 0.02
N LYS A 106 -4.32 13.59 -0.66
CA LYS A 106 -4.15 14.02 -2.06
C LYS A 106 -3.41 13.00 -2.91
N VAL A 107 -3.75 12.96 -4.19
CA VAL A 107 -2.94 12.31 -5.22
C VAL A 107 -1.70 13.16 -5.48
N ILE A 108 -0.54 12.53 -5.58
CA ILE A 108 0.75 13.20 -5.80
C ILE A 108 0.96 13.40 -7.31
N ASP A 109 0.06 14.15 -7.94
CA ASP A 109 0.06 14.44 -9.38
C ASP A 109 0.82 15.74 -9.69
N ASP A 110 0.68 16.70 -8.78
CA ASP A 110 1.06 18.11 -8.99
C ASP A 110 2.40 18.46 -8.33
N MET A 111 3.15 17.47 -7.81
CA MET A 111 4.47 17.75 -7.26
C MET A 111 5.49 18.00 -8.38
N PRO A 112 6.38 19.00 -8.22
CA PRO A 112 7.42 19.27 -9.19
C PRO A 112 8.24 18.00 -9.50
N GLY A 113 8.26 17.59 -10.77
CA GLY A 113 8.97 16.42 -11.25
C GLY A 113 8.23 15.08 -11.12
N SER A 114 6.98 15.05 -10.65
CA SER A 114 6.16 13.82 -10.59
C SER A 114 5.19 13.67 -11.76
N CYS A 115 4.88 14.74 -12.46
CA CYS A 115 3.91 14.72 -13.57
C CYS A 115 4.34 13.74 -14.67
N GLY A 116 3.47 12.78 -15.00
CA GLY A 116 3.68 11.77 -16.04
C GLY A 116 4.75 10.70 -15.73
N VAL A 117 5.28 10.69 -14.50
CA VAL A 117 6.26 9.70 -14.05
C VAL A 117 5.57 8.38 -13.70
N PHE A 118 4.51 8.47 -12.91
CA PHE A 118 3.73 7.32 -12.50
C PHE A 118 2.56 7.09 -13.45
N PHE A 119 2.30 5.85 -13.79
CA PHE A 119 1.06 5.48 -14.47
C PHE A 119 -0.14 5.77 -13.59
N ARG A 120 -0.02 5.42 -12.30
CA ARG A 120 -0.97 5.74 -11.23
C ARG A 120 -0.25 6.54 -10.15
N PRO A 121 -0.40 7.87 -10.13
CA PRO A 121 0.25 8.68 -9.11
C PRO A 121 -0.12 8.25 -7.69
N PRO A 122 0.84 8.19 -6.77
CA PRO A 122 0.60 7.76 -5.40
C PRO A 122 -0.42 8.61 -4.66
N TYR A 123 -1.10 8.03 -3.68
CA TYR A 123 -2.05 8.71 -2.81
C TYR A 123 -1.45 8.93 -1.42
N TYR A 124 -1.46 10.16 -0.96
CA TYR A 124 -0.81 10.60 0.26
C TYR A 124 -1.81 11.03 1.33
N ILE A 125 -1.56 10.62 2.58
CA ILE A 125 -2.32 11.06 3.76
C ILE A 125 -1.36 11.42 4.90
N ARG A 126 -1.77 12.40 5.73
CA ARG A 126 -1.17 12.71 7.02
C ARG A 126 -2.14 12.30 8.12
N LEU A 127 -1.64 11.62 9.13
CA LEU A 127 -2.42 11.22 10.29
C LEU A 127 -1.73 11.68 11.58
N LEU A 128 -2.49 12.28 12.47
CA LEU A 128 -2.04 12.70 13.79
C LEU A 128 -2.59 11.75 14.84
N PRO A 129 -1.80 11.35 15.85
CA PRO A 129 -2.33 10.58 16.96
C PRO A 129 -3.35 11.41 17.75
N CYS A 130 -4.45 10.79 18.16
CA CYS A 130 -5.46 11.43 19.01
C CYS A 130 -4.97 11.61 20.44
N HIS A 131 -4.10 10.71 20.91
CA HIS A 131 -3.58 10.67 22.28
C HIS A 131 -2.10 10.31 22.29
N GLY A 132 -1.38 10.81 23.28
CA GLY A 132 -0.09 10.28 23.74
C GLY A 132 1.14 10.52 22.88
N GLY A 133 1.06 11.12 21.72
CA GLY A 133 2.22 11.33 20.86
C GLY A 133 2.28 12.70 20.21
N PHE A 134 3.50 13.27 20.13
CA PHE A 134 3.75 14.50 19.39
C PHE A 134 4.47 14.18 18.07
N PHE A 135 3.81 13.38 17.22
CA PHE A 135 4.31 12.98 15.92
C PHE A 135 3.23 13.05 14.85
N GLU A 136 3.59 12.82 13.60
CA GLU A 136 2.66 12.59 12.50
C GLU A 136 3.12 11.40 11.67
N LEU A 137 2.16 10.60 11.20
CA LEU A 137 2.38 9.60 10.18
C LEU A 137 2.13 10.22 8.80
N ARG A 138 3.08 10.04 7.90
CA ARG A 138 3.03 10.42 6.49
C ARG A 138 3.00 9.16 5.66
N LEU A 139 1.83 8.81 5.14
CA LEU A 139 1.63 7.54 4.47
C LEU A 139 1.45 7.76 2.97
N ILE A 140 2.21 7.03 2.17
CA ILE A 140 2.20 7.07 0.71
C ILE A 140 1.70 5.72 0.21
N ASN A 141 0.50 5.69 -0.37
CA ASN A 141 -0.11 4.49 -0.95
C ASN A 141 0.18 4.45 -2.45
N ILE A 142 0.75 3.36 -2.93
CA ILE A 142 1.15 3.20 -4.32
C ILE A 142 0.69 1.86 -4.90
N HIS A 143 0.34 1.86 -6.18
CA HIS A 143 0.20 0.66 -6.99
C HIS A 143 1.01 0.88 -8.28
N ILE A 144 2.20 0.28 -8.34
CA ILE A 144 3.10 0.38 -9.48
C ILE A 144 2.49 -0.39 -10.65
N PHE A 145 2.55 0.19 -11.83
CA PHE A 145 1.96 -0.37 -13.04
C PHE A 145 2.54 -1.75 -13.38
N HIS A 146 1.67 -2.75 -13.50
CA HIS A 146 2.11 -4.12 -13.83
C HIS A 146 2.72 -4.22 -15.24
N GLY A 147 2.16 -3.49 -16.22
CA GLY A 147 2.59 -3.51 -17.62
C GLY A 147 1.80 -4.49 -18.50
N ASP A 148 1.98 -4.37 -19.82
CA ASP A 148 1.40 -5.30 -20.78
C ASP A 148 2.25 -6.58 -20.84
N SER A 149 1.60 -7.74 -20.81
CA SER A 149 2.24 -9.06 -20.94
C SER A 149 2.98 -9.26 -22.28
N LYS A 150 2.70 -8.42 -23.29
CA LYS A 150 3.29 -8.51 -24.63
C LYS A 150 4.72 -7.95 -24.68
N ASP A 151 5.06 -7.00 -23.82
CA ASP A 151 6.41 -6.44 -23.72
C ASP A 151 6.92 -6.49 -22.27
N LYS A 152 7.35 -7.67 -21.86
CA LYS A 152 7.79 -7.94 -20.48
C LYS A 152 9.01 -7.10 -20.07
N ILE A 153 9.94 -6.83 -20.96
CA ILE A 153 11.18 -6.10 -20.64
C ILE A 153 10.84 -4.64 -20.35
N SER A 154 10.09 -4.00 -21.24
CA SER A 154 9.65 -2.61 -21.08
C SER A 154 8.76 -2.43 -19.83
N ALA A 155 7.89 -3.40 -19.54
CA ALA A 155 7.08 -3.39 -18.32
C ALA A 155 7.94 -3.46 -17.04
N ILE A 156 8.97 -4.30 -17.01
CA ILE A 156 9.90 -4.42 -15.88
C ILE A 156 10.69 -3.13 -15.69
N GLU A 157 11.24 -2.57 -16.77
CA GLU A 157 11.97 -1.30 -16.72
C GLU A 157 11.10 -0.16 -16.22
N ARG A 158 9.83 -0.13 -16.63
CA ARG A 158 8.86 0.85 -16.15
C ARG A 158 8.58 0.71 -14.66
N ARG A 159 8.35 -0.49 -14.14
CA ARG A 159 8.15 -0.75 -12.70
C ARG A 159 9.37 -0.29 -11.89
N GLN A 160 10.58 -0.65 -12.33
CA GLN A 160 11.82 -0.23 -11.68
C GLN A 160 12.00 1.28 -11.69
N PHE A 161 11.61 1.94 -12.79
CA PHE A 161 11.64 3.39 -12.89
C PHE A 161 10.65 4.05 -11.92
N GLU A 162 9.41 3.58 -11.84
CA GLU A 162 8.42 4.11 -10.90
C GLU A 162 8.87 3.92 -9.44
N TYR A 163 9.41 2.75 -9.09
CA TYR A 163 10.00 2.53 -7.76
C TYR A 163 11.17 3.49 -7.48
N LYS A 164 12.07 3.65 -8.43
CA LYS A 164 13.19 4.58 -8.30
C LYS A 164 12.71 6.00 -8.07
N MET A 165 11.68 6.43 -8.78
CA MET A 165 11.07 7.76 -8.59
C MET A 165 10.38 7.88 -7.23
N LEU A 166 9.73 6.82 -6.75
CA LEU A 166 9.18 6.79 -5.39
C LEU A 166 10.27 7.09 -4.36
N VAL A 167 11.38 6.34 -4.37
CA VAL A 167 12.43 6.46 -3.34
C VAL A 167 13.36 7.67 -3.53
N GLN A 168 13.55 8.17 -4.78
CA GLN A 168 14.44 9.29 -5.06
C GLN A 168 13.75 10.65 -5.04
N LYS A 169 12.45 10.72 -5.29
CA LYS A 169 11.73 11.99 -5.45
C LYS A 169 10.57 12.11 -4.46
N ILE A 170 9.61 11.19 -4.52
CA ILE A 170 8.37 11.32 -3.75
C ILE A 170 8.64 11.16 -2.25
N TYR A 171 9.32 10.09 -1.85
CA TYR A 171 9.59 9.83 -0.43
C TYR A 171 10.39 10.96 0.23
N PRO A 172 11.53 11.42 -0.33
CA PRO A 172 12.28 12.54 0.24
C PRO A 172 11.46 13.82 0.32
N GLN A 173 10.73 14.16 -0.73
CA GLN A 173 9.92 15.38 -0.78
C GLN A 173 8.83 15.38 0.29
N ILE A 174 8.14 14.25 0.47
CA ILE A 174 7.13 14.08 1.53
C ILE A 174 7.78 14.12 2.91
N ASN A 175 8.92 13.43 3.06
CA ASN A 175 9.62 13.36 4.35
C ASN A 175 10.09 14.73 4.85
N GLN A 176 10.55 15.58 3.93
CA GLN A 176 11.11 16.91 4.24
C GLN A 176 10.05 18.02 4.27
N GLU A 177 8.80 17.76 3.83
CA GLU A 177 7.77 18.78 3.74
C GLU A 177 7.52 19.48 5.09
N PRO A 178 7.76 20.80 5.21
CA PRO A 178 7.58 21.53 6.44
C PRO A 178 6.10 21.91 6.63
N TYR A 179 5.44 21.34 7.61
CA TYR A 179 4.07 21.73 7.97
C TYR A 179 3.98 22.71 9.14
N GLY A 180 5.13 23.21 9.61
CA GLY A 180 5.21 24.27 10.62
C GLY A 180 4.77 23.87 12.04
N ASN A 181 4.60 22.61 12.32
CA ASN A 181 4.07 22.12 13.59
C ASN A 181 5.11 21.48 14.52
N PHE A 182 6.38 21.44 14.13
CA PHE A 182 7.51 20.85 14.87
C PHE A 182 7.33 19.40 15.33
N ARG A 183 6.37 18.67 14.76
CA ARG A 183 6.16 17.25 15.05
C ARG A 183 7.19 16.40 14.33
N SER A 184 7.65 15.34 15.00
CA SER A 184 8.42 14.31 14.33
C SER A 184 7.55 13.65 13.25
N ALA A 185 8.06 13.60 12.02
CA ALA A 185 7.36 12.98 10.92
C ALA A 185 7.91 11.57 10.68
N TYR A 186 7.02 10.59 10.64
CA TYR A 186 7.35 9.22 10.30
C TYR A 186 6.72 8.90 8.95
N THR A 187 7.57 8.77 7.92
CA THR A 187 7.15 8.57 6.54
C THR A 187 7.25 7.09 6.17
N ILE A 188 6.15 6.53 5.65
CA ILE A 188 6.08 5.15 5.16
C ILE A 188 5.40 5.14 3.80
N ALA A 189 6.06 4.58 2.78
CA ALA A 189 5.40 4.20 1.55
C ALA A 189 4.96 2.73 1.61
N MET A 190 3.79 2.41 1.07
CA MET A 190 3.22 1.07 1.11
C MET A 190 2.33 0.80 -0.09
N GLY A 191 2.17 -0.44 -0.46
CA GLY A 191 1.28 -0.84 -1.55
C GLY A 191 1.76 -2.04 -2.33
N ASP A 192 1.12 -2.23 -3.48
CA ASP A 192 1.50 -3.20 -4.48
C ASP A 192 2.57 -2.59 -5.41
N TYR A 193 3.80 -3.07 -5.26
CA TYR A 193 4.93 -2.58 -6.06
C TYR A 193 5.09 -3.34 -7.38
N ASN A 194 4.36 -4.45 -7.56
CA ASN A 194 4.54 -5.34 -8.70
C ASN A 194 6.01 -5.72 -8.96
N LEU A 195 6.83 -5.70 -7.92
CA LEU A 195 8.26 -5.98 -7.90
C LEU A 195 8.58 -6.81 -6.65
N SER A 196 9.45 -7.81 -6.79
CA SER A 196 9.82 -8.70 -5.69
C SER A 196 11.12 -8.26 -5.03
N ILE A 197 11.25 -8.46 -3.69
CA ILE A 197 12.51 -8.27 -2.96
C ILE A 197 13.35 -9.56 -2.97
N PHE A 198 12.82 -10.67 -3.47
CA PHE A 198 13.51 -11.96 -3.40
C PHE A 198 14.92 -11.91 -3.96
N ARG A 199 15.87 -12.38 -3.17
CA ARG A 199 17.27 -12.56 -3.58
C ARG A 199 17.35 -13.47 -4.80
N PRO A 200 18.16 -13.12 -5.80
CA PRO A 200 18.25 -13.86 -7.04
C PRO A 200 18.98 -15.20 -6.84
N TYR A 201 18.36 -16.17 -6.19
CA TYR A 201 18.81 -17.56 -6.29
C TYR A 201 18.41 -18.20 -7.62
N ILE A 202 17.62 -17.52 -8.41
CA ILE A 202 17.14 -18.01 -9.71
C ILE A 202 17.79 -17.16 -10.81
N GLN A 203 18.64 -17.78 -11.61
CA GLN A 203 19.39 -17.19 -12.72
C GLN A 203 18.52 -16.69 -13.90
N ASN A 204 17.27 -16.37 -13.67
CA ASN A 204 16.35 -15.94 -14.72
C ASN A 204 16.39 -14.41 -14.86
N ARG A 205 17.04 -13.91 -15.92
CA ARG A 205 17.22 -12.50 -16.26
C ARG A 205 15.92 -11.73 -16.52
N SER A 206 14.76 -12.37 -16.47
CA SER A 206 13.46 -11.79 -16.75
C SER A 206 12.71 -11.27 -15.51
N LYS A 207 13.30 -11.33 -14.31
CA LYS A 207 12.64 -10.91 -13.07
C LYS A 207 13.09 -9.53 -12.63
N ALA A 208 12.12 -8.68 -12.38
CA ALA A 208 12.35 -7.37 -11.78
C ALA A 208 12.50 -7.54 -10.26
N PHE A 209 13.66 -7.18 -9.73
CA PHE A 209 13.90 -7.18 -8.30
C PHE A 209 14.01 -5.75 -7.78
N LEU A 210 13.48 -5.52 -6.58
CA LEU A 210 13.75 -4.33 -5.80
C LEU A 210 15.10 -4.50 -5.09
N SER A 211 15.80 -3.40 -4.91
CA SER A 211 16.85 -3.33 -3.90
C SER A 211 16.17 -3.20 -2.53
N GLU A 212 16.45 -4.11 -1.61
CA GLU A 212 15.99 -4.01 -0.21
C GLU A 212 16.46 -2.70 0.43
N VAL A 213 17.63 -2.24 0.03
CA VAL A 213 18.26 -1.04 0.56
C VAL A 213 18.59 -0.09 -0.58
N TYR A 214 18.12 1.13 -0.47
CA TYR A 214 18.40 2.20 -1.41
C TYR A 214 19.07 3.36 -0.68
N ASN A 215 20.23 3.80 -1.17
CA ASN A 215 20.92 4.96 -0.61
C ASN A 215 20.46 6.21 -1.37
N TYR A 216 19.79 7.10 -0.66
CA TYR A 216 19.43 8.43 -1.16
C TYR A 216 20.57 9.41 -0.88
N SER A 217 20.89 10.23 -1.89
CA SER A 217 21.82 11.34 -1.73
C SER A 217 21.43 12.47 -2.66
N GLU A 218 21.12 13.64 -2.10
CA GLU A 218 20.88 14.88 -2.85
C GLU A 218 21.44 16.07 -2.06
N GLY A 219 22.35 16.80 -2.66
CA GLY A 219 22.99 17.94 -2.02
C GLY A 219 23.80 17.54 -0.77
N ARG A 220 23.37 18.01 0.41
CA ARG A 220 24.00 17.68 1.70
C ARG A 220 23.28 16.57 2.45
N GLU A 221 22.15 16.11 1.92
CA GLU A 221 21.35 15.09 2.57
C GLU A 221 21.68 13.72 2.00
N SER A 222 21.88 12.78 2.88
CA SER A 222 22.00 11.37 2.55
C SER A 222 21.35 10.55 3.64
N TYR A 223 20.56 9.56 3.25
CA TYR A 223 19.98 8.58 4.15
C TYR A 223 19.66 7.29 3.42
N GLN A 224 19.43 6.26 4.20
CA GLN A 224 19.08 4.96 3.68
C GLN A 224 17.56 4.77 3.70
N VAL A 225 17.03 4.20 2.63
CA VAL A 225 15.63 3.77 2.53
C VAL A 225 15.61 2.25 2.44
N ILE A 226 14.82 1.62 3.29
CA ILE A 226 14.68 0.17 3.38
C ILE A 226 13.29 -0.23 2.89
N THR A 227 13.22 -1.25 2.03
CA THR A 227 11.96 -1.90 1.65
C THR A 227 11.86 -3.26 2.33
N MET A 228 10.73 -3.53 2.97
CA MET A 228 10.49 -4.69 3.83
C MET A 228 9.33 -5.52 3.30
N GLN A 229 9.19 -6.71 3.81
CA GLN A 229 8.21 -7.75 3.55
C GLN A 229 8.70 -8.72 2.46
N GLU A 230 9.12 -9.91 2.90
CA GLU A 230 9.74 -10.92 2.04
C GLU A 230 8.81 -12.12 1.72
N GLN A 231 7.63 -12.21 2.35
CA GLN A 231 6.71 -13.32 2.14
C GLN A 231 5.92 -13.15 0.83
N LEU A 232 5.45 -14.26 0.28
CA LEU A 232 4.58 -14.24 -0.90
C LEU A 232 3.22 -13.64 -0.56
N THR A 233 2.69 -12.77 -1.41
CA THR A 233 1.47 -12.00 -1.16
C THR A 233 0.38 -12.18 -2.21
N THR A 234 0.73 -12.71 -3.40
CA THR A 234 -0.28 -13.00 -4.43
C THR A 234 -0.64 -14.47 -4.46
N LEU A 235 -1.86 -14.81 -4.91
CA LEU A 235 -2.30 -16.19 -5.06
C LEU A 235 -1.91 -16.76 -6.43
N CYS A 236 -1.64 -18.06 -6.47
CA CYS A 236 -1.45 -18.79 -7.73
C CYS A 236 -2.75 -18.82 -8.53
N LYS A 237 -2.67 -18.50 -9.83
CA LYS A 237 -3.81 -18.65 -10.76
C LYS A 237 -3.81 -20.06 -11.32
N PRO A 238 -4.90 -20.86 -11.15
CA PRO A 238 -4.90 -22.29 -11.50
C PRO A 238 -4.67 -22.59 -12.99
N ASP A 239 -4.95 -21.64 -13.89
CA ASP A 239 -5.05 -21.89 -15.33
C ASP A 239 -3.93 -21.30 -16.20
N LYS A 240 -2.88 -20.73 -15.63
CA LYS A 240 -1.79 -20.16 -16.44
C LYS A 240 -0.50 -20.97 -16.35
N THR A 241 -0.44 -22.05 -17.13
CA THR A 241 0.76 -22.89 -17.33
C THR A 241 1.86 -22.21 -18.17
N GLY A 242 1.78 -20.92 -18.48
CA GLY A 242 2.70 -20.27 -19.41
C GLY A 242 3.40 -19.00 -18.95
N ASP A 243 2.88 -18.28 -17.96
CA ASP A 243 3.34 -16.93 -17.59
C ASP A 243 3.78 -16.78 -16.13
N GLN A 244 4.09 -17.86 -15.46
CA GLN A 244 4.58 -17.81 -14.08
C GLN A 244 6.00 -17.24 -14.05
N GLU A 245 6.16 -16.05 -13.52
CA GLU A 245 7.47 -15.47 -13.22
C GLU A 245 8.20 -16.23 -12.10
N GLN A 246 7.48 -17.05 -11.33
CA GLN A 246 8.03 -18.07 -10.44
C GLN A 246 7.39 -19.43 -10.78
N GLU A 247 8.20 -20.48 -10.84
CA GLU A 247 7.65 -21.82 -10.69
C GLU A 247 7.06 -21.89 -9.28
N PRO A 248 5.72 -22.16 -9.14
CA PRO A 248 5.17 -22.38 -7.81
C PRO A 248 5.95 -23.52 -7.20
N SER A 249 6.43 -23.32 -6.00
CA SER A 249 6.77 -24.50 -5.20
C SER A 249 5.51 -25.38 -5.24
N PRO A 250 5.61 -26.68 -5.59
CA PRO A 250 4.46 -27.56 -5.68
C PRO A 250 3.60 -27.63 -4.41
N ALA A 251 4.06 -27.00 -3.35
CA ALA A 251 3.46 -26.95 -2.02
C ALA A 251 2.89 -25.55 -1.64
N SER A 252 3.01 -24.52 -2.49
CA SER A 252 2.54 -23.17 -2.14
C SER A 252 1.36 -22.72 -3.00
N ASN A 253 0.29 -22.26 -2.36
CA ASN A 253 -0.83 -21.58 -3.02
C ASN A 253 -0.53 -20.09 -3.30
N TYR A 254 0.65 -19.60 -2.93
CA TYR A 254 1.11 -18.23 -3.11
C TYR A 254 2.20 -18.15 -4.17
N ALA A 255 2.22 -17.05 -4.93
CA ALA A 255 3.07 -16.91 -6.13
C ALA A 255 4.15 -15.83 -6.00
N ASN A 256 3.78 -14.57 -5.79
CA ASN A 256 4.70 -13.44 -5.87
C ASN A 256 4.75 -12.65 -4.57
N ASN A 257 5.88 -11.95 -4.37
CA ASN A 257 6.12 -11.04 -3.28
C ASN A 257 6.03 -9.61 -3.82
N TYR A 258 4.82 -9.02 -3.91
CA TYR A 258 4.60 -7.73 -4.56
C TYR A 258 4.19 -6.61 -3.61
N ASP A 259 3.69 -6.94 -2.43
CA ASP A 259 3.18 -5.96 -1.47
C ASP A 259 4.24 -5.64 -0.41
N HIS A 260 4.62 -4.37 -0.30
CA HIS A 260 5.77 -3.95 0.51
C HIS A 260 5.52 -2.69 1.32
N PHE A 261 6.45 -2.44 2.27
CA PHE A 261 6.60 -1.19 2.99
C PHE A 261 8.01 -0.63 2.78
N THR A 262 8.10 0.69 2.59
CA THR A 262 9.35 1.40 2.41
C THR A 262 9.44 2.56 3.38
N TYR A 263 10.52 2.63 4.17
CA TYR A 263 10.78 3.72 5.09
C TYR A 263 12.29 3.95 5.27
N SER A 264 12.67 5.06 5.89
CA SER A 264 14.07 5.32 6.27
C SER A 264 14.24 5.20 7.79
N PRO A 265 15.08 4.30 8.30
CA PRO A 265 15.37 4.21 9.72
C PRO A 265 15.97 5.50 10.32
N GLU A 266 16.68 6.29 9.51
CA GLU A 266 17.32 7.52 9.93
C GLU A 266 16.32 8.67 10.10
N THR A 267 15.34 8.78 9.19
CA THR A 267 14.36 9.86 9.21
C THR A 267 13.04 9.46 9.86
N SER A 268 12.81 8.16 10.03
CA SER A 268 11.65 7.57 10.73
C SER A 268 12.16 6.56 11.76
N PRO A 269 12.82 7.02 12.86
CA PRO A 269 13.48 6.13 13.81
C PRO A 269 12.47 5.46 14.74
N PHE A 270 11.86 4.37 14.28
CA PHE A 270 11.02 3.51 15.09
C PHE A 270 11.84 2.80 16.16
N THR A 271 11.31 2.68 17.38
CA THR A 271 11.98 1.93 18.47
C THR A 271 11.84 0.42 18.25
N GLY A 272 10.80 -0.01 17.53
CA GLY A 272 10.60 -1.38 17.05
C GLY A 272 9.87 -1.36 15.71
N VAL A 273 10.27 -2.27 14.81
CA VAL A 273 9.60 -2.46 13.52
C VAL A 273 9.62 -3.93 13.13
N SER A 274 8.48 -4.44 12.71
CA SER A 274 8.36 -5.76 12.07
C SER A 274 7.37 -5.69 10.92
N CYS A 275 7.52 -6.59 9.95
CA CYS A 275 6.67 -6.63 8.77
C CYS A 275 6.41 -8.07 8.35
N HIS A 276 5.16 -8.38 8.02
CA HIS A 276 4.78 -9.72 7.56
C HIS A 276 3.50 -9.69 6.72
N ALA A 277 3.29 -10.74 5.93
CA ALA A 277 2.03 -11.01 5.27
C ALA A 277 1.09 -11.75 6.23
N ILE A 278 -0.21 -11.50 6.13
CA ILE A 278 -1.22 -12.16 6.95
C ILE A 278 -1.88 -13.25 6.12
N ASP A 279 -1.70 -14.52 6.47
CA ASP A 279 -2.39 -15.64 5.82
C ASP A 279 -3.89 -15.64 6.18
N VAL A 280 -4.60 -14.69 5.59
CA VAL A 280 -6.04 -14.50 5.80
C VAL A 280 -6.87 -15.62 5.18
N VAL A 281 -6.33 -16.30 4.16
CA VAL A 281 -7.03 -17.43 3.50
C VAL A 281 -7.19 -18.57 4.50
N SER A 282 -6.12 -18.97 5.14
CA SER A 282 -6.19 -20.01 6.18
C SER A 282 -6.96 -19.55 7.41
N LYS A 283 -6.74 -18.31 7.85
CA LYS A 283 -7.26 -17.80 9.13
C LYS A 283 -8.75 -17.48 9.10
N TYR A 284 -9.24 -16.89 8.00
CA TYR A 284 -10.61 -16.37 7.90
C TYR A 284 -11.50 -17.09 6.88
N CYS A 285 -10.89 -17.82 5.94
CA CYS A 285 -11.61 -18.53 4.88
C CYS A 285 -11.45 -20.05 4.95
N GLY A 286 -10.91 -20.58 6.07
CA GLY A 286 -10.74 -22.03 6.26
C GLY A 286 -9.81 -22.70 5.24
N GLY A 287 -8.92 -21.94 4.59
CA GLY A 287 -8.04 -22.45 3.55
C GLY A 287 -8.71 -22.57 2.17
N ASP A 288 -9.83 -21.91 1.95
CA ASP A 288 -10.54 -21.94 0.66
C ASP A 288 -9.88 -21.00 -0.35
N PHE A 289 -8.89 -21.52 -1.08
CA PHE A 289 -8.16 -20.84 -2.15
C PHE A 289 -8.96 -20.67 -3.46
N GLU A 290 -10.18 -21.17 -3.53
CA GLU A 290 -11.09 -20.89 -4.65
C GLU A 290 -12.05 -19.74 -4.31
N TYR A 291 -12.55 -19.72 -3.08
CA TYR A 291 -13.46 -18.68 -2.61
C TYR A 291 -12.74 -17.32 -2.49
N TYR A 292 -11.57 -17.29 -1.86
CA TYR A 292 -10.88 -16.05 -1.53
C TYR A 292 -10.57 -15.16 -2.75
N PRO A 293 -9.96 -15.67 -3.86
CA PRO A 293 -9.67 -14.84 -5.02
C PRO A 293 -10.92 -14.37 -5.78
N LYS A 294 -12.03 -15.09 -5.67
CA LYS A 294 -13.30 -14.70 -6.31
C LYS A 294 -14.06 -13.63 -5.53
N ASN A 295 -13.99 -13.65 -4.21
CA ASN A 295 -14.86 -12.85 -3.36
C ASN A 295 -14.10 -11.78 -2.54
N ILE A 296 -12.78 -11.87 -2.42
CA ILE A 296 -11.99 -10.93 -1.63
C ILE A 296 -10.88 -10.32 -2.48
N SER A 297 -9.80 -11.06 -2.76
CA SER A 297 -8.68 -10.56 -3.57
C SER A 297 -7.76 -11.69 -4.03
N ASP A 298 -7.02 -11.48 -5.11
CA ASP A 298 -5.88 -12.32 -5.49
C ASP A 298 -4.57 -11.93 -4.75
N HIS A 299 -4.63 -10.96 -3.84
CA HIS A 299 -3.59 -10.59 -2.88
C HIS A 299 -4.04 -10.89 -1.44
N ILE A 300 -3.08 -11.15 -0.55
CA ILE A 300 -3.30 -11.14 0.90
C ILE A 300 -2.73 -9.85 1.49
N PRO A 301 -3.32 -9.34 2.60
CA PRO A 301 -2.83 -8.13 3.22
C PRO A 301 -1.45 -8.32 3.84
N VAL A 302 -0.67 -7.25 3.82
CA VAL A 302 0.60 -7.14 4.55
C VAL A 302 0.46 -6.12 5.67
N VAL A 303 1.20 -6.30 6.75
CA VAL A 303 1.20 -5.40 7.89
C VAL A 303 2.61 -5.02 8.30
N ILE A 304 2.79 -3.75 8.63
CA ILE A 304 3.94 -3.26 9.39
C ILE A 304 3.48 -2.90 10.79
N GLU A 305 4.19 -3.42 11.77
CA GLU A 305 4.02 -3.07 13.18
C GLU A 305 5.15 -2.12 13.57
N ILE A 306 4.80 -0.96 14.06
CA ILE A 306 5.76 0.08 14.44
C ILE A 306 5.58 0.46 15.89
N GLU A 307 6.68 0.70 16.58
CA GLU A 307 6.73 1.25 17.91
C GLU A 307 7.36 2.65 17.88
N ILE A 308 6.61 3.65 18.36
CA ILE A 308 7.01 5.05 18.43
C ILE A 308 7.03 5.49 19.90
#